data_8c52b4d4b557e9c62f04c27f3ad13d94
#
_entry.id   8c52b4d4b557e9c62f04c27f3ad13d94
#
_cell.length_a   1.000
_cell.length_b   1.000
_cell.length_c   1.000
_cell.angle_alpha   90.00
_cell.angle_beta   90.00
_cell.angle_gamma   90.00
#
_symmetry.space_group_name_H-M   'P 1'
#
loop_
_entity.id
_entity.type
_entity.pdbx_description
1 polymer ?
#
loop_
_entity_poly.entity_id
_entity_poly.type
_entity_poly.pdbx_seq_one_letter_code
_entity_poly.pdbx_strand_id
1 'polypeptide(L)'
;MSRFRDEVELVPRPAFAIATCVWLAFFLLMMLLPFRMDPEGRNWPLAGKLAVSVLPGIPLFVLVLLVGYVYSDAKRRGMRYVMWTLLAALIPNAIGIILYFVLRDPMPVSCMHCGVLARPGFAFCPKCGGSLAAACPQCRRAVEPGWTHCAHCGAALRGV
;
A
#
# COMPACT_ATOMS: atom_id res chain seq x y z
N MET A 1 10.04 -3.37 -14.66
CA MET A 1 8.71 -2.83 -15.03
C MET A 1 7.54 -3.70 -14.53
N SER A 2 7.75 -4.98 -14.18
CA SER A 2 6.72 -5.88 -13.61
C SER A 2 6.24 -5.45 -12.21
N ARG A 3 7.13 -5.09 -11.30
CA ARG A 3 6.79 -4.68 -9.93
C ARG A 3 5.78 -3.53 -9.84
N PHE A 4 5.89 -2.53 -10.72
CA PHE A 4 4.97 -1.38 -10.71
C PHE A 4 3.55 -1.76 -11.16
N ARG A 5 3.42 -2.68 -12.11
CA ARG A 5 2.11 -3.22 -12.52
C ARG A 5 1.42 -3.97 -11.37
N ASP A 6 2.17 -4.81 -10.69
CA ASP A 6 1.66 -5.61 -9.56
C ASP A 6 1.19 -4.71 -8.40
N GLU A 7 1.86 -3.59 -8.18
CA GLU A 7 1.49 -2.60 -7.15
C GLU A 7 0.23 -1.80 -7.55
N VAL A 8 0.06 -1.47 -8.83
CA VAL A 8 -1.14 -0.76 -9.30
C VAL A 8 -2.37 -1.67 -9.30
N GLU A 9 -2.22 -2.97 -9.59
CA GLU A 9 -3.30 -3.96 -9.48
C GLU A 9 -3.79 -4.16 -8.03
N LEU A 10 -2.99 -3.76 -7.03
CA LEU A 10 -3.40 -3.78 -5.63
C LEU A 10 -4.51 -2.77 -5.31
N VAL A 11 -4.61 -1.69 -6.07
CA VAL A 11 -5.65 -0.68 -5.83
C VAL A 11 -6.99 -1.24 -6.28
N PRO A 12 -7.97 -1.37 -5.38
CA PRO A 12 -9.27 -1.95 -5.72
C PRO A 12 -9.98 -1.08 -6.76
N ARG A 13 -10.60 -1.70 -7.76
CA ARG A 13 -11.37 -1.00 -8.79
C ARG A 13 -12.35 0.06 -8.24
N PRO A 14 -13.08 -0.19 -7.12
CA PRO A 14 -13.93 0.84 -6.53
C PRO A 14 -13.15 2.07 -6.03
N ALA A 15 -11.88 1.94 -5.64
CA ALA A 15 -11.08 3.11 -5.22
C ALA A 15 -10.82 4.07 -6.40
N PHE A 16 -10.60 3.55 -7.61
CA PHE A 16 -10.52 4.39 -8.82
C PHE A 16 -11.84 5.09 -9.12
N ALA A 17 -12.97 4.38 -9.00
CA ALA A 17 -14.28 4.98 -9.20
C ALA A 17 -14.57 6.09 -8.17
N ILE A 18 -14.24 5.85 -6.90
CA ILE A 18 -14.40 6.84 -5.82
C ILE A 18 -13.49 8.04 -6.09
N ALA A 19 -12.21 7.81 -6.44
CA ALA A 19 -11.26 8.88 -6.73
C ALA A 19 -11.70 9.75 -7.89
N THR A 20 -12.22 9.15 -8.98
CA THR A 20 -12.76 9.90 -10.12
C THR A 20 -14.02 10.67 -9.76
N CYS A 21 -14.95 10.09 -8.99
CA CYS A 21 -16.14 10.79 -8.52
C CYS A 21 -15.79 11.99 -7.61
N VAL A 22 -14.88 11.80 -6.65
CA VAL A 22 -14.40 12.86 -5.76
C VAL A 22 -13.72 13.97 -6.56
N TRP A 23 -12.87 13.61 -7.51
CA TRP A 23 -12.18 14.57 -8.35
C TRP A 23 -13.16 15.36 -9.23
N LEU A 24 -14.14 14.69 -9.85
CA LEU A 24 -15.18 15.35 -10.66
C LEU A 24 -16.06 16.27 -9.81
N ALA A 25 -16.47 15.85 -8.61
CA ALA A 25 -17.23 16.68 -7.70
C ALA A 25 -16.43 17.92 -7.28
N PHE A 26 -15.14 17.76 -6.97
CA PHE A 26 -14.24 18.86 -6.66
C PHE A 26 -14.06 19.81 -7.87
N PHE A 27 -13.86 19.26 -9.06
CA PHE A 27 -13.75 20.04 -10.29
C PHE A 27 -15.00 20.87 -10.55
N LEU A 28 -16.19 20.28 -10.44
CA LEU A 28 -17.47 20.98 -10.60
C LEU A 28 -17.65 22.07 -9.54
N LEU A 29 -17.30 21.76 -8.30
CA LEU A 29 -17.34 22.72 -7.20
C LEU A 29 -16.44 23.92 -7.46
N MET A 30 -15.20 23.69 -7.90
CA MET A 30 -14.22 24.73 -8.23
C MET A 30 -14.62 25.53 -9.48
N MET A 31 -15.34 24.93 -10.42
CA MET A 31 -15.87 25.64 -11.58
C MET A 31 -17.07 26.52 -11.25
N LEU A 32 -17.91 26.10 -10.30
CA LEU A 32 -19.18 26.78 -10.03
C LEU A 32 -19.06 27.86 -8.95
N LEU A 33 -18.35 27.60 -7.84
CA LEU A 33 -18.34 28.49 -6.68
C LEU A 33 -17.44 29.74 -6.83
N PRO A 34 -16.13 29.63 -7.11
CA PRO A 34 -15.24 30.81 -7.12
C PRO A 34 -15.63 31.81 -8.19
N PHE A 35 -16.02 31.32 -9.38
CA PHE A 35 -16.35 32.19 -10.51
C PHE A 35 -17.76 32.80 -10.43
N ARG A 36 -18.61 32.32 -9.51
CA ARG A 36 -19.88 32.97 -9.20
C ARG A 36 -19.77 34.01 -8.11
N MET A 37 -18.85 33.81 -7.15
CA MET A 37 -18.72 34.67 -5.97
C MET A 37 -17.74 35.82 -6.16
N ASP A 38 -16.75 35.66 -7.05
CA ASP A 38 -15.73 36.65 -7.32
C ASP A 38 -15.94 37.30 -8.72
N PRO A 39 -16.25 38.61 -8.78
CA PRO A 39 -16.42 39.33 -10.03
C PRO A 39 -15.16 39.35 -10.91
N GLU A 40 -13.98 39.43 -10.29
CA GLU A 40 -12.70 39.41 -11.02
C GLU A 40 -12.41 38.06 -11.64
N GLY A 41 -12.65 36.97 -10.92
CA GLY A 41 -12.50 35.60 -11.44
C GLY A 41 -13.41 35.28 -12.60
N ARG A 42 -14.57 35.95 -12.71
CA ARG A 42 -15.50 35.80 -13.85
C ARG A 42 -14.90 36.18 -15.19
N ASN A 43 -13.97 37.12 -15.20
CA ASN A 43 -13.31 37.62 -16.42
C ASN A 43 -12.03 36.85 -16.79
N TRP A 44 -11.63 35.87 -15.99
CA TRP A 44 -10.45 35.08 -16.29
C TRP A 44 -10.59 34.31 -17.60
N PRO A 45 -9.49 34.16 -18.38
CA PRO A 45 -9.49 33.34 -19.57
C PRO A 45 -9.82 31.88 -19.22
N LEU A 46 -10.43 31.16 -20.14
CA LEU A 46 -10.84 29.76 -19.95
C LEU A 46 -9.68 28.89 -19.45
N ALA A 47 -8.46 29.10 -19.99
CA ALA A 47 -7.26 28.36 -19.57
C ALA A 47 -6.95 28.56 -18.08
N GLY A 48 -7.08 29.77 -17.55
CA GLY A 48 -6.89 30.06 -16.12
C GLY A 48 -7.93 29.38 -15.24
N LYS A 49 -9.20 29.40 -15.67
CA LYS A 49 -10.29 28.72 -14.98
C LYS A 49 -10.06 27.21 -14.91
N LEU A 50 -9.65 26.59 -16.02
CA LEU A 50 -9.33 25.17 -16.09
C LEU A 50 -8.14 24.83 -15.21
N ALA A 51 -7.07 25.62 -15.23
CA ALA A 51 -5.88 25.38 -14.42
C ALA A 51 -6.22 25.38 -12.92
N VAL A 52 -6.95 26.38 -12.43
CA VAL A 52 -7.34 26.48 -11.01
C VAL A 52 -8.31 25.37 -10.60
N SER A 53 -9.13 24.88 -11.51
CA SER A 53 -10.08 23.80 -11.21
C SER A 53 -9.47 22.40 -11.26
N VAL A 54 -8.49 22.19 -12.14
CA VAL A 54 -7.87 20.85 -12.36
C VAL A 54 -6.69 20.60 -11.44
N LEU A 55 -5.75 21.55 -11.34
CA LEU A 55 -4.47 21.33 -10.64
C LEU A 55 -4.62 20.95 -9.16
N PRO A 56 -5.47 21.63 -8.36
CA PRO A 56 -5.62 21.25 -6.94
C PRO A 56 -6.34 19.90 -6.74
N GLY A 57 -7.10 19.45 -7.74
CA GLY A 57 -7.78 18.16 -7.69
C GLY A 57 -6.84 16.95 -7.88
N ILE A 58 -5.67 17.15 -8.51
CA ILE A 58 -4.70 16.07 -8.74
C ILE A 58 -4.18 15.47 -7.42
N PRO A 59 -3.66 16.26 -6.46
CA PRO A 59 -3.20 15.70 -5.18
C PRO A 59 -4.34 15.03 -4.40
N LEU A 60 -5.56 15.55 -4.49
CA LEU A 60 -6.73 14.92 -3.88
C LEU A 60 -7.02 13.54 -4.51
N PHE A 61 -6.97 13.44 -5.83
CA PHE A 61 -7.13 12.17 -6.55
C PHE A 61 -6.08 11.15 -6.12
N VAL A 62 -4.79 11.56 -6.10
CA VAL A 62 -3.68 10.71 -5.68
C VAL A 62 -3.85 10.28 -4.22
N LEU A 63 -4.27 11.19 -3.33
CA LEU A 63 -4.51 10.85 -1.92
C LEU A 63 -5.58 9.75 -1.77
N VAL A 64 -6.70 9.85 -2.49
CA VAL A 64 -7.76 8.82 -2.43
C VAL A 64 -7.24 7.47 -2.93
N LEU A 65 -6.43 7.45 -4.00
CA LEU A 65 -5.81 6.21 -4.48
C LEU A 65 -4.83 5.62 -3.46
N LEU A 66 -4.02 6.46 -2.81
CA LEU A 66 -3.08 6.00 -1.78
C LEU A 66 -3.79 5.44 -0.55
N VAL A 67 -4.90 6.05 -0.12
CA VAL A 67 -5.75 5.51 0.97
C VAL A 67 -6.34 4.15 0.57
N GLY A 68 -6.81 4.01 -0.68
CA GLY A 68 -7.28 2.74 -1.23
C GLY A 68 -6.19 1.67 -1.29
N TYR A 69 -4.96 2.06 -1.63
CA TYR A 69 -3.80 1.19 -1.59
C TYR A 69 -3.50 0.71 -0.17
N VAL A 70 -3.44 1.63 0.81
CA VAL A 70 -3.22 1.29 2.23
C VAL A 70 -4.26 0.29 2.73
N TYR A 71 -5.54 0.48 2.38
CA TYR A 71 -6.61 -0.46 2.73
C TYR A 71 -6.32 -1.87 2.20
N SER A 72 -5.97 -2.00 0.93
CA SER A 72 -5.73 -3.29 0.29
C SER A 72 -4.46 -3.97 0.79
N ASP A 73 -3.38 -3.22 0.94
CA ASP A 73 -2.09 -3.74 1.41
C ASP A 73 -2.17 -4.16 2.89
N ALA A 74 -2.78 -3.37 3.76
CA ALA A 74 -3.01 -3.71 5.17
C ALA A 74 -3.88 -4.97 5.32
N LYS A 75 -4.91 -5.12 4.49
CA LYS A 75 -5.77 -6.31 4.47
C LYS A 75 -4.99 -7.57 4.07
N ARG A 76 -4.14 -7.49 3.05
CA ARG A 76 -3.28 -8.61 2.61
C ARG A 76 -2.26 -9.03 3.67
N ARG A 77 -1.75 -8.06 4.44
CA ARG A 77 -0.79 -8.32 5.53
C ARG A 77 -1.45 -8.83 6.81
N GLY A 78 -2.80 -8.92 6.85
CA GLY A 78 -3.54 -9.31 8.05
C GLY A 78 -3.49 -8.28 9.17
N MET A 79 -3.12 -7.04 8.85
CA MET A 79 -3.09 -5.91 9.79
C MET A 79 -4.51 -5.39 10.07
N ARG A 80 -4.66 -4.51 11.07
CA ARG A 80 -5.92 -3.79 11.34
C ARG A 80 -6.19 -2.77 10.22
N TYR A 81 -6.64 -3.24 9.07
CA TYR A 81 -6.79 -2.43 7.85
C TYR A 81 -7.72 -1.22 8.05
N VAL A 82 -8.79 -1.34 8.84
CA VAL A 82 -9.70 -0.21 9.15
C VAL A 82 -8.95 0.91 9.88
N MET A 83 -8.20 0.56 10.94
CA MET A 83 -7.42 1.52 11.71
C MET A 83 -6.39 2.24 10.83
N TRP A 84 -5.64 1.50 10.04
CA TRP A 84 -4.61 2.07 9.17
C TRP A 84 -5.18 2.95 8.07
N THR A 85 -6.34 2.56 7.51
CA THR A 85 -7.04 3.37 6.51
C THR A 85 -7.56 4.68 7.10
N LEU A 86 -8.14 4.62 8.30
CA LEU A 86 -8.57 5.82 9.01
C LEU A 86 -7.39 6.74 9.35
N LEU A 87 -6.29 6.17 9.81
CA LEU A 87 -5.07 6.92 10.10
C LEU A 87 -4.53 7.62 8.84
N ALA A 88 -4.48 6.91 7.71
CA ALA A 88 -4.05 7.45 6.44
C ALA A 88 -4.97 8.54 5.89
N ALA A 89 -6.28 8.46 6.18
CA ALA A 89 -7.27 9.42 5.70
C ALA A 89 -7.40 10.65 6.60
N LEU A 90 -7.30 10.48 7.94
CA LEU A 90 -7.55 11.54 8.91
C LEU A 90 -6.32 12.39 9.21
N ILE A 91 -5.11 11.82 9.13
CA ILE A 91 -3.88 12.58 9.36
C ILE A 91 -3.53 13.37 8.09
N PRO A 92 -3.54 14.72 8.16
CA PRO A 92 -3.25 15.57 7.02
C PRO A 92 -1.79 15.42 6.54
N ASN A 93 -1.50 15.96 5.36
CA ASN A 93 -0.15 16.01 4.76
C ASN A 93 0.50 14.65 4.49
N ALA A 94 -0.30 13.60 4.25
CA ALA A 94 0.16 12.25 3.98
C ALA A 94 1.02 11.59 5.10
N ILE A 95 1.12 12.21 6.28
CA ILE A 95 1.89 11.68 7.41
C ILE A 95 1.37 10.29 7.82
N GLY A 96 0.04 10.08 7.83
CA GLY A 96 -0.55 8.78 8.12
C GLY A 96 -0.13 7.69 7.12
N ILE A 97 0.03 8.06 5.84
CA ILE A 97 0.51 7.16 4.79
C ILE A 97 1.99 6.84 4.99
N ILE A 98 2.81 7.85 5.27
CA ILE A 98 4.24 7.65 5.56
C ILE A 98 4.41 6.74 6.78
N LEU A 99 3.66 7.00 7.85
CA LEU A 99 3.68 6.18 9.07
C LEU A 99 3.28 4.73 8.77
N TYR A 100 2.28 4.52 7.91
CA TYR A 100 1.91 3.19 7.46
C TYR A 100 3.08 2.47 6.77
N PHE A 101 3.78 3.11 5.82
CA PHE A 101 4.90 2.50 5.11
C PHE A 101 6.09 2.17 6.01
N VAL A 102 6.32 2.95 7.07
CA VAL A 102 7.38 2.71 8.05
C VAL A 102 7.03 1.56 9.00
N LEU A 103 5.76 1.47 9.43
CA LEU A 103 5.31 0.51 10.45
C LEU A 103 4.61 -0.73 9.88
N ARG A 104 4.48 -0.84 8.55
CA ARG A 104 3.81 -1.99 7.94
C ARG A 104 4.52 -3.31 8.23
N ASP A 105 3.76 -4.33 8.59
CA ASP A 105 4.29 -5.68 8.76
C ASP A 105 4.77 -6.27 7.42
N PRO A 106 5.79 -7.12 7.43
CA PRO A 106 6.22 -7.84 6.24
C PRO A 106 5.11 -8.77 5.72
N MET A 107 5.15 -9.10 4.41
CA MET A 107 4.14 -9.98 3.80
C MET A 107 4.15 -11.35 4.47
N PRO A 108 2.98 -11.87 4.89
CA PRO A 108 2.88 -13.22 5.43
C PRO A 108 3.14 -14.28 4.35
N VAL A 109 3.68 -15.41 4.76
CA VAL A 109 3.93 -16.58 3.91
C VAL A 109 2.83 -17.60 4.14
N SER A 110 2.22 -18.12 3.08
CA SER A 110 1.23 -19.21 3.19
C SER A 110 1.92 -20.55 3.34
N CYS A 111 1.47 -21.35 4.30
CA CYS A 111 1.98 -22.71 4.46
C CYS A 111 1.45 -23.62 3.36
N MET A 112 2.36 -24.29 2.64
CA MET A 112 1.99 -25.22 1.54
C MET A 112 1.24 -26.48 2.03
N HIS A 113 1.35 -26.84 3.34
CA HIS A 113 0.71 -28.02 3.90
C HIS A 113 -0.68 -27.75 4.48
N CYS A 114 -0.91 -26.58 5.09
CA CYS A 114 -2.18 -26.32 5.78
C CYS A 114 -2.84 -24.98 5.40
N GLY A 115 -2.24 -24.21 4.48
CA GLY A 115 -2.78 -22.93 4.01
C GLY A 115 -2.77 -21.76 5.01
N VAL A 116 -2.30 -21.97 6.24
CA VAL A 116 -2.24 -20.92 7.26
C VAL A 116 -1.18 -19.89 6.91
N LEU A 117 -1.52 -18.61 7.10
CA LEU A 117 -0.59 -17.50 6.97
C LEU A 117 0.34 -17.46 8.18
N ALA A 118 1.64 -17.54 7.94
CA ALA A 118 2.69 -17.45 8.95
C ALA A 118 3.54 -16.20 8.72
N ARG A 119 4.19 -15.71 9.78
CA ARG A 119 5.14 -14.60 9.65
C ARG A 119 6.36 -15.04 8.85
N PRO A 120 6.90 -14.20 7.97
CA PRO A 120 8.14 -14.49 7.28
C PRO A 120 9.29 -14.64 8.28
N GLY A 121 10.25 -15.50 7.97
CA GLY A 121 11.36 -15.81 8.86
C GLY A 121 11.15 -17.02 9.77
N PHE A 122 9.93 -17.60 9.79
CA PHE A 122 9.72 -18.89 10.44
C PHE A 122 10.21 -20.04 9.55
N ALA A 123 11.03 -20.94 10.09
CA ALA A 123 11.44 -22.14 9.39
C ALA A 123 10.30 -23.16 9.28
N PHE A 124 9.42 -23.20 10.28
CA PHE A 124 8.32 -24.17 10.37
C PHE A 124 6.99 -23.48 10.66
N CYS A 125 5.91 -24.07 10.15
CA CYS A 125 4.55 -23.59 10.37
C CYS A 125 4.13 -23.78 11.84
N PRO A 126 3.66 -22.76 12.55
CA PRO A 126 3.23 -22.88 13.95
C PRO A 126 1.97 -23.75 14.14
N LYS A 127 1.20 -24.00 13.04
CA LYS A 127 -0.03 -24.79 13.10
C LYS A 127 0.20 -26.27 12.82
N CYS A 128 0.97 -26.61 11.78
CA CYS A 128 1.11 -27.99 11.31
C CYS A 128 2.54 -28.54 11.40
N GLY A 129 3.53 -27.72 11.79
CA GLY A 129 4.94 -28.10 11.84
C GLY A 129 5.62 -28.29 10.46
N GLY A 130 4.90 -28.10 9.35
CA GLY A 130 5.45 -28.19 8.00
C GLY A 130 6.50 -27.13 7.74
N SER A 131 7.49 -27.42 6.90
CA SER A 131 8.55 -26.49 6.52
C SER A 131 7.97 -25.30 5.74
N LEU A 132 8.32 -24.07 6.13
CA LEU A 132 7.96 -22.82 5.44
C LEU A 132 9.12 -22.21 4.66
N ALA A 133 10.33 -22.47 5.11
CA ALA A 133 11.56 -22.02 4.48
C ALA A 133 12.64 -23.08 4.61
N ALA A 134 13.69 -22.95 3.81
CA ALA A 134 14.89 -23.74 4.00
C ALA A 134 15.43 -23.53 5.43
N ALA A 135 15.74 -24.61 6.13
CA ALA A 135 16.24 -24.55 7.50
C ALA A 135 17.70 -24.99 7.56
N CYS A 136 18.48 -24.32 8.38
CA CYS A 136 19.85 -24.72 8.66
C CYS A 136 19.87 -26.13 9.26
N PRO A 137 20.67 -27.08 8.74
CA PRO A 137 20.72 -28.45 9.24
C PRO A 137 21.25 -28.52 10.70
N GLN A 138 22.05 -27.54 11.13
CA GLN A 138 22.64 -27.55 12.47
C GLN A 138 21.76 -26.86 13.52
N CYS A 139 21.30 -25.62 13.25
CA CYS A 139 20.55 -24.83 14.25
C CYS A 139 19.05 -24.76 13.97
N ARG A 140 18.56 -25.32 12.87
CA ARG A 140 17.15 -25.35 12.43
C ARG A 140 16.48 -23.98 12.24
N ARG A 141 17.25 -22.89 12.22
CA ARG A 141 16.73 -21.55 11.91
C ARG A 141 16.56 -21.39 10.41
N ALA A 142 15.61 -20.56 10.02
CA ALA A 142 15.37 -20.23 8.61
C ALA A 142 16.62 -19.61 7.98
N VAL A 143 16.89 -20.02 6.75
CA VAL A 143 17.98 -19.49 5.91
C VAL A 143 17.41 -19.06 4.58
N GLU A 144 18.01 -18.05 3.97
CA GLU A 144 17.56 -17.58 2.66
C GLU A 144 18.21 -18.40 1.53
N PRO A 145 17.50 -18.60 0.42
CA PRO A 145 18.07 -19.26 -0.76
C PRO A 145 19.30 -18.49 -1.26
N GLY A 146 20.39 -19.21 -1.49
CA GLY A 146 21.65 -18.66 -1.97
C GLY A 146 22.66 -18.32 -0.87
N TRP A 147 22.35 -18.47 0.41
CA TRP A 147 23.36 -18.35 1.46
C TRP A 147 24.31 -19.54 1.44
N THR A 148 25.59 -19.25 1.53
CA THR A 148 26.65 -20.27 1.64
C THR A 148 26.93 -20.68 3.09
N HIS A 149 26.62 -19.79 4.03
CA HIS A 149 26.81 -20.01 5.46
C HIS A 149 25.61 -19.51 6.26
N CYS A 150 25.29 -20.19 7.35
CA CYS A 150 24.22 -19.78 8.24
C CYS A 150 24.60 -18.54 9.04
N ALA A 151 23.81 -17.46 8.96
CA ALA A 151 24.05 -16.22 9.69
C ALA A 151 23.93 -16.37 11.24
N HIS A 152 23.34 -17.48 11.72
CA HIS A 152 23.12 -17.70 13.14
C HIS A 152 24.17 -18.60 13.83
N CYS A 153 24.67 -19.62 13.14
CA CYS A 153 25.61 -20.59 13.71
C CYS A 153 26.90 -20.76 12.91
N GLY A 154 27.05 -20.08 11.77
CA GLY A 154 28.21 -20.15 10.91
C GLY A 154 28.36 -21.45 10.12
N ALA A 155 27.42 -22.40 10.22
CA ALA A 155 27.51 -23.66 9.49
C ALA A 155 27.46 -23.44 7.98
N ALA A 156 28.28 -24.18 7.23
CA ALA A 156 28.25 -24.18 5.77
C ALA A 156 26.92 -24.78 5.26
N LEU A 157 26.23 -24.06 4.36
CA LEU A 157 25.00 -24.47 3.74
C LEU A 157 25.32 -24.98 2.32
N ARG A 158 25.43 -26.31 2.17
CA ARG A 158 25.65 -26.91 0.86
C ARG A 158 24.28 -27.24 0.22
N GLY A 159 23.85 -26.41 -0.76
CA GLY A 159 22.71 -26.75 -1.63
C GLY A 159 21.33 -26.69 -0.96
N VAL A 160 21.05 -25.67 -0.17
CA VAL A 160 19.71 -25.38 0.35
C VAL A 160 18.99 -24.40 -0.58
#